data_2c2e2440270b8ae36c2b622b11f0b79b
#
_entry.id   2c2e2440270b8ae36c2b622b11f0b79b
#
_cell.length_a   1.000
_cell.length_b   1.000
_cell.length_c   1.000
_cell.angle_alpha   90.00
_cell.angle_beta   90.00
_cell.angle_gamma   90.00
#
_symmetry.space_group_name_H-M   'P 1'
#
loop_
_entity.id
_entity.type
_entity.pdbx_description
1 polymer ?
#
loop_
_entity_poly.entity_id
_entity_poly.type
_entity_poly.pdbx_seq_one_letter_code
_entity_poly.pdbx_strand_id
1 'polypeptide(L)'
;MIKYSIGFFLYVSLACSQIKLDINTIPDEVDVFLDGINLGTSPIRNERIIPGAHIFEIKKKGYAPLKYDLIVNPSKAVEIDFFLNPVHACKFKTKEKGLVFELNGEHYWDSDNIRLDLEAGDHTLRVFKASELIDEQNIKIDEPETFNYKEKKIISN
;
A
#
# COMPACT_ATOMS: atom_id res chain seq x y z
N MET A 1 -33.17 43.02 47.15
CA MET A 1 -33.54 41.67 46.69
C MET A 1 -32.78 41.31 45.42
N ILE A 2 -31.78 40.52 45.59
CA ILE A 2 -30.92 40.07 44.43
C ILE A 2 -31.46 38.71 44.00
N LYS A 3 -31.99 38.61 42.76
CA LYS A 3 -32.47 37.36 42.18
C LYS A 3 -31.29 36.69 41.48
N TYR A 4 -30.81 35.58 42.05
CA TYR A 4 -29.86 34.68 41.35
C TYR A 4 -30.63 33.79 40.36
N SER A 5 -30.44 34.03 39.09
CA SER A 5 -30.87 33.11 38.03
C SER A 5 -29.86 31.97 37.93
N ILE A 6 -30.27 30.79 38.40
CA ILE A 6 -29.48 29.56 38.22
C ILE A 6 -29.70 29.07 36.79
N GLY A 7 -28.74 29.37 35.93
CA GLY A 7 -28.72 28.80 34.58
C GLY A 7 -28.47 27.29 34.67
N PHE A 8 -29.48 26.50 34.35
CA PHE A 8 -29.36 25.04 34.22
C PHE A 8 -28.66 24.73 32.91
N PHE A 9 -27.35 24.47 32.98
CA PHE A 9 -26.58 23.95 31.81
C PHE A 9 -26.96 22.49 31.62
N LEU A 10 -27.79 22.24 30.60
CA LEU A 10 -28.09 20.88 30.14
C LEU A 10 -26.85 20.32 29.41
N TYR A 11 -26.05 19.51 30.10
CA TYR A 11 -25.02 18.71 29.49
C TYR A 11 -25.69 17.59 28.69
N VAL A 12 -25.84 17.80 27.37
CA VAL A 12 -26.18 16.73 26.44
C VAL A 12 -24.90 15.91 26.21
N SER A 13 -24.73 14.82 26.96
CA SER A 13 -23.72 13.82 26.63
C SER A 13 -24.19 13.11 25.37
N LEU A 14 -23.57 13.42 24.23
CA LEU A 14 -23.67 12.56 23.06
C LEU A 14 -22.99 11.22 23.43
N ALA A 15 -23.81 10.22 23.72
CA ALA A 15 -23.32 8.84 23.82
C ALA A 15 -22.91 8.39 22.42
N CYS A 16 -21.63 8.52 22.09
CA CYS A 16 -21.08 7.98 20.87
C CYS A 16 -21.06 6.45 21.01
N SER A 17 -21.87 5.77 20.22
CA SER A 17 -21.90 4.31 20.19
C SER A 17 -20.56 3.81 19.66
N GLN A 18 -19.81 3.11 20.52
CA GLN A 18 -18.57 2.46 20.13
C GLN A 18 -18.85 1.06 19.59
N ILE A 19 -18.20 0.70 18.51
CA ILE A 19 -18.37 -0.55 17.81
C ILE A 19 -17.11 -1.38 17.99
N LYS A 20 -17.29 -2.70 18.20
CA LYS A 20 -16.18 -3.63 18.29
C LYS A 20 -15.48 -3.76 16.94
N LEU A 21 -14.14 -3.69 16.97
CA LEU A 21 -13.25 -3.87 15.83
C LEU A 21 -12.25 -4.97 16.10
N ASP A 22 -12.19 -5.94 15.19
CA ASP A 22 -11.19 -7.00 15.14
C ASP A 22 -10.44 -6.90 13.80
N ILE A 23 -9.09 -6.98 13.83
CA ILE A 23 -8.25 -6.88 12.64
C ILE A 23 -7.29 -8.06 12.60
N ASN A 24 -7.28 -8.77 11.48
CA ASN A 24 -6.28 -9.76 11.14
C ASN A 24 -5.40 -9.26 9.99
N THR A 25 -4.19 -9.80 9.87
CA THR A 25 -3.31 -9.52 8.72
C THR A 25 -2.59 -10.79 8.28
N ILE A 26 -2.25 -10.83 7.01
CA ILE A 26 -1.28 -11.78 6.45
C ILE A 26 -0.21 -10.95 5.76
N PRO A 27 1.05 -11.00 6.27
CA PRO A 27 1.54 -11.78 7.40
C PRO A 27 1.04 -11.26 8.76
N ASP A 28 1.28 -12.01 9.82
CA ASP A 28 1.07 -11.57 11.21
C ASP A 28 2.10 -10.49 11.63
N GLU A 29 1.88 -9.89 12.80
CA GLU A 29 2.77 -8.89 13.40
C GLU A 29 3.03 -7.68 12.49
N VAL A 30 1.95 -7.09 12.01
CA VAL A 30 1.96 -5.89 11.15
C VAL A 30 1.53 -4.69 11.98
N ASP A 31 2.21 -3.56 11.83
CA ASP A 31 1.83 -2.30 12.49
C ASP A 31 0.53 -1.76 11.88
N VAL A 32 -0.46 -1.53 12.74
CA VAL A 32 -1.80 -1.05 12.36
C VAL A 32 -2.01 0.35 12.90
N PHE A 33 -2.36 1.28 12.01
CA PHE A 33 -2.73 2.65 12.35
C PHE A 33 -4.19 2.89 11.95
N LEU A 34 -4.93 3.56 12.79
CA LEU A 34 -6.29 4.02 12.54
C LEU A 34 -6.32 5.55 12.70
N ASP A 35 -6.70 6.26 11.64
CA ASP A 35 -6.72 7.74 11.60
C ASP A 35 -5.40 8.37 12.08
N GLY A 36 -4.27 7.73 11.76
CA GLY A 36 -2.93 8.13 12.17
C GLY A 36 -2.53 7.72 13.61
N ILE A 37 -3.44 7.10 14.39
CA ILE A 37 -3.17 6.60 15.74
C ILE A 37 -2.67 5.15 15.64
N ASN A 38 -1.53 4.85 16.25
CA ASN A 38 -1.00 3.48 16.29
C ASN A 38 -1.82 2.62 17.27
N LEU A 39 -2.48 1.57 16.76
CA LEU A 39 -3.21 0.59 17.54
C LEU A 39 -2.33 -0.58 18.04
N GLY A 40 -1.06 -0.64 17.60
CA GLY A 40 -0.15 -1.74 17.88
C GLY A 40 0.00 -2.68 16.68
N THR A 41 0.43 -3.91 16.98
CA THR A 41 0.67 -4.95 15.96
C THR A 41 -0.49 -5.93 15.87
N SER A 42 -0.81 -6.38 14.64
CA SER A 42 -1.83 -7.41 14.41
C SER A 42 -1.47 -8.76 15.04
N PRO A 43 -2.47 -9.57 15.42
CA PRO A 43 -3.91 -9.32 15.33
C PRO A 43 -4.41 -8.36 16.40
N ILE A 44 -5.23 -7.38 16.02
CA ILE A 44 -5.92 -6.48 16.95
C ILE A 44 -7.24 -7.11 17.35
N ARG A 45 -7.59 -7.07 18.65
CA ARG A 45 -8.80 -7.68 19.18
C ARG A 45 -9.54 -6.75 20.11
N ASN A 46 -10.87 -6.74 19.94
CA ASN A 46 -11.80 -5.97 20.80
C ASN A 46 -11.46 -4.47 20.87
N GLU A 47 -10.81 -3.92 19.84
CA GLU A 47 -10.61 -2.47 19.73
C GLU A 47 -11.95 -1.76 19.54
N ARG A 48 -12.00 -0.47 19.81
CA ARG A 48 -13.23 0.30 19.74
C ARG A 48 -13.12 1.38 18.69
N ILE A 49 -14.08 1.37 17.76
CA ILE A 49 -14.19 2.35 16.69
C ILE A 49 -15.54 3.06 16.75
N ILE A 50 -15.58 4.34 16.46
CA ILE A 50 -16.82 5.09 16.33
C ILE A 50 -17.41 4.92 14.93
N PRO A 51 -18.75 5.08 14.75
CA PRO A 51 -19.32 5.15 13.40
C PRO A 51 -18.76 6.32 12.59
N GLY A 52 -18.56 6.12 11.29
CA GLY A 52 -18.09 7.17 10.39
C GLY A 52 -17.02 6.68 9.42
N ALA A 53 -16.39 7.63 8.73
CA ALA A 53 -15.29 7.38 7.81
C ALA A 53 -13.95 7.31 8.58
N HIS A 54 -13.19 6.29 8.30
CA HIS A 54 -11.89 6.01 8.94
C HIS A 54 -10.85 5.59 7.89
N ILE A 55 -9.58 5.84 8.20
CA ILE A 55 -8.45 5.47 7.35
C ILE A 55 -7.55 4.53 8.14
N PHE A 56 -7.36 3.33 7.58
CA PHE A 56 -6.34 2.40 8.05
C PHE A 56 -5.05 2.58 7.28
N GLU A 57 -3.92 2.57 7.97
CA GLU A 57 -2.59 2.42 7.38
C GLU A 57 -1.93 1.19 8.00
N ILE A 58 -1.50 0.27 7.16
CA ILE A 58 -0.95 -1.03 7.55
C ILE A 58 0.47 -1.10 7.03
N LYS A 59 1.46 -1.35 7.91
CA LYS A 59 2.88 -1.27 7.56
C LYS A 59 3.68 -2.42 8.16
N LYS A 60 4.52 -3.04 7.33
CA LYS A 60 5.51 -4.03 7.76
C LYS A 60 6.75 -3.93 6.89
N LYS A 61 7.93 -4.03 7.50
CA LYS A 61 9.20 -4.05 6.76
C LYS A 61 9.24 -5.23 5.80
N GLY A 62 9.59 -4.98 4.54
CA GLY A 62 9.63 -5.99 3.47
C GLY A 62 8.27 -6.25 2.80
N TYR A 63 7.27 -5.43 3.09
CA TYR A 63 5.95 -5.47 2.47
C TYR A 63 5.54 -4.09 1.98
N ALA A 64 4.71 -4.04 0.95
CA ALA A 64 4.11 -2.80 0.48
C ALA A 64 3.16 -2.25 1.55
N PRO A 65 3.24 -0.95 1.87
CA PRO A 65 2.30 -0.33 2.81
C PRO A 65 0.90 -0.30 2.20
N LEU A 66 -0.10 -0.65 2.99
CA LEU A 66 -1.51 -0.62 2.58
C LEU A 66 -2.22 0.55 3.24
N LYS A 67 -2.99 1.31 2.45
CA LYS A 67 -3.93 2.30 2.94
C LYS A 67 -5.34 1.90 2.55
N TYR A 68 -6.28 1.91 3.49
CA TYR A 68 -7.64 1.46 3.29
C TYR A 68 -8.65 2.39 3.94
N ASP A 69 -9.60 2.88 3.16
CA ASP A 69 -10.69 3.73 3.63
C ASP A 69 -11.90 2.87 4.00
N LEU A 70 -12.41 3.03 5.21
CA LEU A 70 -13.56 2.28 5.73
C LEU A 70 -14.65 3.23 6.21
N ILE A 71 -15.90 2.93 5.85
CA ILE A 71 -17.08 3.55 6.44
C ILE A 71 -17.69 2.58 7.45
N VAL A 72 -17.64 2.94 8.73
CA VAL A 72 -18.18 2.14 9.85
C VAL A 72 -19.64 2.43 10.06
N ASN A 73 -20.46 1.38 9.94
CA ASN A 73 -21.90 1.44 10.21
C ASN A 73 -22.18 1.22 11.71
N PRO A 74 -23.07 2.01 12.35
CA PRO A 74 -23.35 1.92 13.78
C PRO A 74 -23.99 0.60 14.25
N SER A 75 -24.44 -0.25 13.34
CA SER A 75 -25.25 -1.45 13.64
C SER A 75 -24.47 -2.76 13.68
N LYS A 76 -23.17 -2.78 13.35
CA LYS A 76 -22.40 -4.02 13.20
C LYS A 76 -21.00 -3.90 13.80
N ALA A 77 -20.55 -4.97 14.47
CA ALA A 77 -19.13 -5.19 14.72
C ALA A 77 -18.36 -5.26 13.39
N VAL A 78 -17.13 -4.79 13.42
CA VAL A 78 -16.24 -4.76 12.25
C VAL A 78 -15.15 -5.81 12.42
N GLU A 79 -15.05 -6.72 11.45
CA GLU A 79 -13.95 -7.66 11.32
C GLU A 79 -13.32 -7.46 9.95
N ILE A 80 -11.98 -7.25 9.92
CA ILE A 80 -11.25 -6.96 8.69
C ILE A 80 -10.02 -7.84 8.60
N ASP A 81 -9.80 -8.40 7.42
CA ASP A 81 -8.59 -9.14 7.07
C ASP A 81 -7.79 -8.33 6.03
N PHE A 82 -6.53 -8.00 6.34
CA PHE A 82 -5.63 -7.32 5.42
C PHE A 82 -4.54 -8.28 4.92
N PHE A 83 -4.28 -8.23 3.62
CA PHE A 83 -3.23 -9.00 2.95
C PHE A 83 -2.20 -8.03 2.40
N LEU A 84 -0.95 -8.16 2.83
CA LEU A 84 0.15 -7.32 2.37
C LEU A 84 1.00 -8.07 1.35
N ASN A 85 1.33 -7.40 0.26
CA ASN A 85 2.22 -7.94 -0.75
C ASN A 85 3.68 -7.82 -0.32
N PRO A 86 4.49 -8.89 -0.38
CA PRO A 86 5.93 -8.80 -0.18
C PRO A 86 6.57 -7.86 -1.20
N VAL A 87 7.66 -7.21 -0.78
CA VAL A 87 8.48 -6.35 -1.65
C VAL A 87 9.86 -6.97 -1.82
N HIS A 88 10.29 -7.14 -3.06
CA HIS A 88 11.55 -7.76 -3.43
C HIS A 88 12.52 -6.79 -4.09
N ALA A 89 13.79 -6.87 -3.71
CA ALA A 89 14.86 -6.07 -4.30
C ALA A 89 15.26 -6.64 -5.66
N CYS A 90 14.87 -5.96 -6.74
CA CYS A 90 15.17 -6.34 -8.11
C CYS A 90 16.24 -5.45 -8.71
N LYS A 91 17.13 -6.04 -9.55
CA LYS A 91 18.14 -5.32 -10.30
C LYS A 91 17.85 -5.43 -11.78
N PHE A 92 17.90 -4.30 -12.48
CA PHE A 92 17.80 -4.26 -13.94
C PHE A 92 19.15 -3.84 -14.51
N LYS A 93 19.67 -4.63 -15.45
CA LYS A 93 20.98 -4.42 -16.06
C LYS A 93 20.90 -4.52 -17.58
N THR A 94 21.68 -3.70 -18.27
CA THR A 94 21.89 -3.81 -19.71
C THR A 94 23.32 -3.44 -20.08
N LYS A 95 23.78 -3.91 -21.24
CA LYS A 95 25.00 -3.44 -21.90
C LYS A 95 24.67 -2.60 -23.13
N GLU A 96 23.41 -2.56 -23.52
CA GLU A 96 22.93 -1.78 -24.65
C GLU A 96 22.94 -0.28 -24.30
N LYS A 97 23.13 0.57 -25.31
CA LYS A 97 23.19 2.02 -25.13
C LYS A 97 22.00 2.72 -25.78
N GLY A 98 21.62 3.87 -25.20
CA GLY A 98 20.53 4.69 -25.72
C GLY A 98 19.15 4.09 -25.48
N LEU A 99 19.01 3.21 -24.50
CA LEU A 99 17.73 2.65 -24.08
C LEU A 99 17.15 3.45 -22.92
N VAL A 100 15.84 3.61 -22.94
CA VAL A 100 15.03 4.08 -21.82
C VAL A 100 14.08 2.96 -21.43
N PHE A 101 14.03 2.67 -20.16
CA PHE A 101 13.16 1.65 -19.58
C PHE A 101 12.01 2.30 -18.84
N GLU A 102 10.84 1.69 -18.93
CA GLU A 102 9.65 2.03 -18.17
C GLU A 102 9.11 0.78 -17.49
N LEU A 103 8.79 0.86 -16.21
CA LEU A 103 8.15 -0.21 -15.48
C LEU A 103 6.80 0.28 -14.93
N ASN A 104 5.71 -0.39 -15.32
CA ASN A 104 4.32 -0.11 -14.94
C ASN A 104 3.83 1.33 -15.23
N GLY A 105 4.51 2.09 -16.10
CA GLY A 105 4.19 3.50 -16.32
C GLY A 105 4.61 4.45 -15.20
N GLU A 106 5.29 3.95 -14.16
CA GLU A 106 5.64 4.71 -12.94
C GLU A 106 7.14 4.93 -12.79
N HIS A 107 7.95 3.94 -13.12
CA HIS A 107 9.41 4.01 -12.98
C HIS A 107 10.07 4.14 -14.36
N TYR A 108 10.92 5.16 -14.52
CA TYR A 108 11.65 5.43 -15.76
C TYR A 108 13.14 5.54 -15.47
N TRP A 109 14.00 4.90 -16.31
CA TRP A 109 15.45 5.02 -16.20
C TRP A 109 16.14 4.78 -17.56
N ASP A 110 17.36 5.33 -17.69
CA ASP A 110 18.24 5.20 -18.86
C ASP A 110 19.64 4.67 -18.48
N SER A 111 19.81 4.32 -17.19
CA SER A 111 21.08 3.81 -16.67
C SER A 111 21.29 2.33 -16.98
N ASP A 112 22.56 1.92 -17.14
CA ASP A 112 22.93 0.53 -17.42
C ASP A 112 22.63 -0.43 -16.25
N ASN A 113 22.39 0.10 -15.05
CA ASN A 113 22.12 -0.67 -13.84
C ASN A 113 21.30 0.16 -12.85
N ILE A 114 20.15 -0.38 -12.45
CA ILE A 114 19.28 0.19 -11.39
C ILE A 114 18.83 -0.91 -10.44
N ARG A 115 18.52 -0.52 -9.21
CA ARG A 115 17.84 -1.36 -8.21
C ARG A 115 16.51 -0.71 -7.87
N LEU A 116 15.45 -1.51 -7.93
CA LEU A 116 14.09 -1.15 -7.54
C LEU A 116 13.58 -2.17 -6.52
N ASP A 117 12.84 -1.69 -5.53
CA ASP A 117 12.08 -2.54 -4.63
C ASP A 117 10.66 -2.65 -5.18
N LEU A 118 10.28 -3.86 -5.61
CA LEU A 118 9.04 -4.13 -6.34
C LEU A 118 8.15 -5.08 -5.53
N GLU A 119 6.86 -4.83 -5.56
CA GLU A 119 5.88 -5.76 -4.99
C GLU A 119 5.92 -7.11 -5.71
N ALA A 120 5.60 -8.19 -5.00
CA ALA A 120 5.39 -9.49 -5.65
C ALA A 120 4.19 -9.41 -6.60
N GLY A 121 4.31 -10.03 -7.76
CA GLY A 121 3.27 -10.07 -8.79
C GLY A 121 3.77 -9.77 -10.19
N ASP A 122 2.83 -9.47 -11.08
CA ASP A 122 3.09 -9.22 -12.50
C ASP A 122 3.38 -7.74 -12.74
N HIS A 123 4.43 -7.47 -13.52
CA HIS A 123 4.87 -6.13 -13.90
C HIS A 123 5.09 -6.06 -15.41
N THR A 124 4.81 -4.89 -15.99
CA THR A 124 5.06 -4.64 -17.41
C THR A 124 6.32 -3.79 -17.55
N LEU A 125 7.34 -4.35 -18.22
CA LEU A 125 8.57 -3.66 -18.57
C LEU A 125 8.50 -3.27 -20.04
N ARG A 126 8.62 -1.97 -20.34
CA ARG A 126 8.72 -1.41 -21.69
C ARG A 126 10.11 -0.85 -21.93
N VAL A 127 10.61 -1.04 -23.13
CA VAL A 127 11.93 -0.55 -23.54
C VAL A 127 11.80 0.32 -24.77
N PHE A 128 12.36 1.52 -24.68
CA PHE A 128 12.36 2.51 -25.75
C PHE A 128 13.76 2.79 -26.24
N LYS A 129 13.89 3.09 -27.55
CA LYS A 129 15.10 3.57 -28.19
C LYS A 129 14.74 4.74 -29.10
N ALA A 130 15.42 5.87 -28.95
CA ALA A 130 15.09 7.10 -29.68
C ALA A 130 13.58 7.46 -29.62
N SER A 131 12.95 7.26 -28.45
CA SER A 131 11.52 7.46 -28.18
C SER A 131 10.55 6.48 -28.87
N GLU A 132 11.07 5.46 -29.54
CA GLU A 132 10.27 4.39 -30.15
C GLU A 132 10.23 3.19 -29.19
N LEU A 133 9.04 2.61 -28.99
CA LEU A 133 8.87 1.37 -28.23
C LEU A 133 9.45 0.20 -29.04
N ILE A 134 10.50 -0.43 -28.54
CA ILE A 134 11.19 -1.53 -29.22
C ILE A 134 10.94 -2.91 -28.57
N ASP A 135 10.51 -2.94 -27.31
CA ASP A 135 10.19 -4.20 -26.62
C ASP A 135 9.21 -3.95 -25.48
N GLU A 136 8.32 -4.93 -25.22
CA GLU A 136 7.40 -4.98 -24.08
C GLU A 136 7.39 -6.40 -23.51
N GLN A 137 7.58 -6.54 -22.20
CA GLN A 137 7.68 -7.83 -21.53
C GLN A 137 6.84 -7.80 -20.25
N ASN A 138 6.08 -8.87 -20.00
CA ASN A 138 5.52 -9.14 -18.68
C ASN A 138 6.53 -9.93 -17.87
N ILE A 139 6.94 -9.39 -16.74
CA ILE A 139 7.86 -10.01 -15.78
C ILE A 139 7.10 -10.31 -14.50
N LYS A 140 7.36 -11.46 -13.90
CA LYS A 140 6.76 -11.85 -12.62
C LYS A 140 7.80 -11.79 -11.53
N ILE A 141 7.49 -11.11 -10.44
CA ILE A 141 8.35 -10.95 -9.27
C ILE A 141 7.80 -11.84 -8.15
N ASP A 142 8.49 -12.93 -7.85
CA ASP A 142 8.18 -13.83 -6.74
C ASP A 142 9.31 -13.84 -5.68
N GLU A 143 10.52 -13.40 -6.06
CA GLU A 143 11.71 -13.33 -5.20
C GLU A 143 12.68 -12.24 -5.68
N PRO A 144 13.71 -11.87 -4.89
CA PRO A 144 14.75 -10.94 -5.34
C PRO A 144 15.46 -11.45 -6.60
N GLU A 145 15.46 -10.67 -7.69
CA GLU A 145 15.96 -11.10 -8.98
C GLU A 145 16.84 -10.06 -9.68
N THR A 146 17.65 -10.53 -10.67
CA THR A 146 18.41 -9.69 -11.55
C THR A 146 18.00 -9.93 -13.00
N PHE A 147 17.37 -8.93 -13.60
CA PHE A 147 16.99 -8.90 -15.00
C PHE A 147 18.12 -8.35 -15.84
N ASN A 148 18.57 -9.13 -16.84
CA ASN A 148 19.62 -8.74 -17.78
C ASN A 148 18.98 -8.54 -19.15
N TYR A 149 18.72 -7.29 -19.51
CA TYR A 149 18.11 -6.96 -20.78
C TYR A 149 19.12 -7.01 -21.92
N LYS A 150 18.71 -7.62 -23.05
CA LYS A 150 19.42 -7.60 -24.35
C LYS A 150 18.40 -7.32 -25.44
N GLU A 151 18.72 -6.35 -26.30
CA GLU A 151 17.90 -6.03 -27.48
C GLU A 151 17.78 -7.26 -28.40
N LYS A 152 16.57 -7.63 -28.76
CA LYS A 152 16.31 -8.72 -29.72
C LYS A 152 16.70 -8.22 -31.11
N LYS A 153 17.73 -8.78 -31.71
CA LYS A 153 18.09 -8.48 -33.12
C LYS A 153 17.00 -9.06 -34.03
N ILE A 154 16.24 -8.20 -34.70
CA ILE A 154 15.36 -8.62 -35.78
C ILE A 154 16.28 -9.03 -36.95
N ILE A 155 16.40 -10.33 -37.20
CA ILE A 155 17.06 -10.83 -38.41
C ILE A 155 16.02 -10.64 -39.53
N SER A 156 16.13 -9.55 -40.28
CA SER A 156 15.38 -9.39 -41.55
C SER A 156 15.95 -10.37 -42.56
N ASN A 157 15.21 -11.39 -42.90
CA ASN A 157 15.48 -12.26 -44.04
C ASN A 157 15.17 -11.54 -45.34
#